data_b3968b9121fdbd04af378ebba5ee2592
#
_entry.id   b3968b9121fdbd04af378ebba5ee2592
#
_cell.length_a   1.000
_cell.length_b   1.000
_cell.length_c   1.000
_cell.angle_alpha   90.00
_cell.angle_beta   90.00
_cell.angle_gamma   90.00
#
_symmetry.space_group_name_H-M   'P 1'
#
loop_
_entity.id
_entity.type
_entity.pdbx_description
1 polymer ?
#
loop_
_entity_poly.entity_id
_entity_poly.type
_entity_poly.pdbx_seq_one_letter_code
_entity_poly.pdbx_strand_id
1 'polypeptide(L)'
;MKRETIICVTPNAALDRTMVVPDFAIGNISRIDGAIAVPGGKGLNVARAIKILGGKPLAMGLLGGHTGRMVEAMVADDGYEAEWTIFAGETRTCTIIANQDGLSTVINESGRIRLSDWAALADDICLVAERDEVSTVCLCGSLPLGAPAEAPFELIARLNAMGARVWVDSSKTHLTNAIKAKPFAIKVNRQEIAAALGIELKTAGDIIAAARRLIADGVSLVVVSLGAEGALLVTERLIAKGTPPAIQPVDPIASGDCLHAGIVTALADGKGLAKALRWGVAAGTVNALYAGGAQFSYEHFQEILRKTRIDTHSA
;
A
#
# COMPACT_ATOMS: atom_id res chain seq x y z
N MET A 1 -11.16 -2.17 24.41
CA MET A 1 -9.87 -1.55 24.09
C MET A 1 -10.12 -0.51 22.99
N LYS A 2 -9.59 0.71 23.13
CA LYS A 2 -9.63 1.71 22.03
C LYS A 2 -8.86 1.12 20.85
N ARG A 3 -9.41 1.17 19.65
CA ARG A 3 -8.69 0.72 18.44
C ARG A 3 -7.54 1.67 18.16
N GLU A 4 -6.37 1.11 17.88
CA GLU A 4 -5.19 1.89 17.50
C GLU A 4 -5.42 2.61 16.17
N THR A 5 -4.97 3.84 16.06
CA THR A 5 -4.96 4.60 14.82
C THR A 5 -3.77 4.15 13.98
N ILE A 6 -4.01 3.87 12.69
CA ILE A 6 -3.00 3.48 11.72
C ILE A 6 -2.78 4.67 10.76
N ILE A 7 -1.60 5.28 10.83
CA ILE A 7 -1.23 6.33 9.88
C ILE A 7 -0.92 5.71 8.52
N CYS A 8 -1.57 6.19 7.47
CA CYS A 8 -1.38 5.78 6.08
C CYS A 8 -0.77 6.93 5.29
N VAL A 9 0.55 6.92 5.12
CA VAL A 9 1.27 7.99 4.43
C VAL A 9 1.31 7.74 2.94
N THR A 10 0.85 8.72 2.16
CA THR A 10 0.92 8.76 0.70
C THR A 10 1.74 9.98 0.26
N PRO A 11 3.08 9.89 0.19
CA PRO A 11 3.90 11.05 -0.15
C PRO A 11 3.63 11.62 -1.54
N ASN A 12 3.20 10.77 -2.46
CA ASN A 12 2.93 11.10 -3.87
C ASN A 12 1.47 10.75 -4.22
N ALA A 13 0.54 11.37 -3.49
CA ALA A 13 -0.89 11.20 -3.72
C ALA A 13 -1.29 11.57 -5.17
N ALA A 14 -2.39 11.03 -5.63
CA ALA A 14 -2.88 11.21 -6.98
C ALA A 14 -4.42 11.23 -7.02
N LEU A 15 -4.96 11.72 -8.11
CA LEU A 15 -6.31 11.38 -8.55
C LEU A 15 -6.19 10.20 -9.54
N ASP A 16 -6.64 9.01 -9.17
CA ASP A 16 -6.67 7.87 -10.08
C ASP A 16 -7.96 7.90 -10.90
N ARG A 17 -7.82 7.88 -12.23
CA ARG A 17 -8.95 7.87 -13.18
C ARG A 17 -8.89 6.62 -14.04
N THR A 18 -9.83 5.70 -13.84
CA THR A 18 -9.97 4.47 -14.62
C THR A 18 -11.03 4.65 -15.69
N MET A 19 -10.65 4.38 -16.92
CA MET A 19 -11.50 4.40 -18.11
C MET A 19 -11.52 3.02 -18.75
N VAL A 20 -12.70 2.50 -19.04
CA VAL A 20 -12.84 1.26 -19.82
C VAL A 20 -12.93 1.64 -21.30
N VAL A 21 -11.93 1.24 -22.08
CA VAL A 21 -11.84 1.53 -23.51
C VAL A 21 -11.62 0.21 -24.25
N PRO A 22 -12.70 -0.45 -24.73
CA PRO A 22 -12.61 -1.80 -25.30
C PRO A 22 -11.58 -1.93 -26.42
N ASP A 23 -11.61 -0.98 -27.34
CA ASP A 23 -10.78 -0.96 -28.56
C ASP A 23 -9.70 0.12 -28.48
N PHE A 24 -8.99 0.23 -27.35
CA PHE A 24 -7.95 1.22 -27.20
C PHE A 24 -6.81 0.98 -28.18
N ALA A 25 -6.58 1.96 -29.04
CA ALA A 25 -5.46 1.96 -29.97
C ALA A 25 -4.84 3.35 -30.12
N ILE A 26 -3.52 3.38 -30.24
CA ILE A 26 -2.77 4.62 -30.42
C ILE A 26 -3.19 5.28 -31.76
N GLY A 27 -3.46 6.57 -31.72
CA GLY A 27 -3.86 7.37 -32.90
C GLY A 27 -5.36 7.42 -33.12
N ASN A 28 -6.17 6.67 -32.39
CA ASN A 28 -7.63 6.68 -32.50
C ASN A 28 -8.28 7.66 -31.51
N ILE A 29 -9.47 8.13 -31.85
CA ILE A 29 -10.35 8.87 -30.94
C ILE A 29 -11.35 7.88 -30.33
N SER A 30 -11.21 7.64 -29.02
CA SER A 30 -12.14 6.83 -28.25
C SER A 30 -13.14 7.72 -27.50
N ARG A 31 -14.42 7.34 -27.52
CA ARG A 31 -15.47 7.95 -26.70
C ARG A 31 -15.94 6.96 -25.66
N ILE A 32 -16.03 7.39 -24.41
CA ILE A 32 -16.40 6.56 -23.27
C ILE A 32 -17.58 7.19 -22.52
N ASP A 33 -18.40 6.37 -21.88
CA ASP A 33 -19.59 6.84 -21.14
C ASP A 33 -19.24 7.48 -19.79
N GLY A 34 -17.99 7.30 -19.32
CA GLY A 34 -17.52 7.88 -18.07
C GLY A 34 -16.17 7.33 -17.63
N ALA A 35 -15.67 7.88 -16.54
CA ALA A 35 -14.45 7.41 -15.86
C ALA A 35 -14.73 7.25 -14.37
N ILE A 36 -14.22 6.19 -13.78
CA ILE A 36 -14.20 6.01 -12.33
C ILE A 36 -13.04 6.83 -11.79
N ALA A 37 -13.33 7.78 -10.91
CA ALA A 37 -12.33 8.58 -10.23
C ALA A 37 -12.30 8.21 -8.74
N VAL A 38 -11.10 7.98 -8.20
CA VAL A 38 -10.90 7.66 -6.78
C VAL A 38 -9.67 8.40 -6.25
N PRO A 39 -9.62 8.72 -4.94
CA PRO A 39 -8.38 9.15 -4.31
C PRO A 39 -7.31 8.08 -4.50
N GLY A 40 -6.22 8.42 -5.16
CA GLY A 40 -5.21 7.48 -5.61
C GLY A 40 -3.88 7.60 -4.87
N GLY A 41 -3.07 6.57 -5.08
CA GLY A 41 -1.82 6.33 -4.39
C GLY A 41 -1.93 5.26 -3.32
N LYS A 42 -0.85 4.49 -3.16
CA LYS A 42 -0.86 3.26 -2.33
C LYS A 42 -1.37 3.49 -0.90
N GLY A 43 -0.95 4.55 -0.22
CA GLY A 43 -1.38 4.83 1.16
C GLY A 43 -2.86 5.15 1.26
N LEU A 44 -3.47 5.83 0.28
CA LEU A 44 -4.90 6.09 0.24
C LEU A 44 -5.70 4.81 -0.02
N ASN A 45 -5.20 3.92 -0.88
CA ASN A 45 -5.79 2.59 -1.05
C ASN A 45 -5.74 1.77 0.24
N VAL A 46 -4.61 1.83 0.97
CA VAL A 46 -4.45 1.19 2.29
C VAL A 46 -5.45 1.79 3.28
N ALA A 47 -5.57 3.11 3.37
CA ALA A 47 -6.48 3.78 4.30
C ALA A 47 -7.95 3.41 4.05
N ARG A 48 -8.39 3.46 2.78
CA ARG A 48 -9.74 3.07 2.38
C ARG A 48 -10.03 1.61 2.73
N ALA A 49 -9.10 0.70 2.43
CA ALA A 49 -9.26 -0.71 2.76
C ALA A 49 -9.30 -0.93 4.28
N ILE A 50 -8.46 -0.25 5.09
CA ILE A 50 -8.53 -0.30 6.56
C ILE A 50 -9.90 0.13 7.06
N LYS A 51 -10.46 1.22 6.51
CA LYS A 51 -11.80 1.71 6.87
C LYS A 51 -12.87 0.66 6.59
N ILE A 52 -12.87 0.07 5.40
CA ILE A 52 -13.81 -1.00 5.02
C ILE A 52 -13.67 -2.20 5.97
N LEU A 53 -12.46 -2.57 6.35
CA LEU A 53 -12.18 -3.67 7.27
C LEU A 53 -12.50 -3.35 8.73
N GLY A 54 -13.00 -2.15 9.02
CA GLY A 54 -13.42 -1.71 10.35
C GLY A 54 -12.27 -1.20 11.22
N GLY A 55 -11.08 -0.95 10.67
CA GLY A 55 -9.97 -0.29 11.36
C GLY A 55 -10.15 1.23 11.46
N LYS A 56 -9.18 1.91 12.06
CA LYS A 56 -9.14 3.38 12.20
C LYS A 56 -7.94 3.94 11.44
N PRO A 57 -8.07 4.24 10.12
CA PRO A 57 -7.00 4.87 9.36
C PRO A 57 -6.97 6.37 9.61
N LEU A 58 -5.77 6.95 9.56
CA LEU A 58 -5.53 8.37 9.39
C LEU A 58 -4.65 8.56 8.14
N ALA A 59 -5.21 9.12 7.09
CA ALA A 59 -4.47 9.38 5.87
C ALA A 59 -3.61 10.64 6.03
N MET A 60 -2.35 10.56 5.59
CA MET A 60 -1.43 11.70 5.53
C MET A 60 -0.71 11.74 4.19
N GLY A 61 -0.40 12.93 3.71
CA GLY A 61 0.31 13.08 2.46
C GLY A 61 0.35 14.51 1.95
N LEU A 62 0.90 14.68 0.76
CA LEU A 62 1.01 15.97 0.09
C LEU A 62 -0.14 16.17 -0.88
N LEU A 63 -0.91 17.25 -0.70
CA LEU A 63 -1.92 17.68 -1.65
C LEU A 63 -1.66 19.12 -2.09
N GLY A 64 -2.00 19.43 -3.34
CA GLY A 64 -1.87 20.76 -3.91
C GLY A 64 -2.81 21.00 -5.08
N GLY A 65 -3.14 22.26 -5.34
CA GLY A 65 -3.91 22.71 -6.48
C GLY A 65 -5.39 22.28 -6.46
N HIS A 66 -5.98 22.23 -7.65
CA HIS A 66 -7.39 21.86 -7.82
C HIS A 66 -7.62 20.37 -7.64
N THR A 67 -6.72 19.55 -8.19
CA THR A 67 -6.76 18.09 -8.07
C THR A 67 -6.58 17.67 -6.61
N GLY A 68 -5.72 18.36 -5.84
CA GLY A 68 -5.55 18.10 -4.41
C GLY A 68 -6.84 18.33 -3.63
N ARG A 69 -7.55 19.44 -3.88
CA ARG A 69 -8.87 19.71 -3.25
C ARG A 69 -9.92 18.67 -3.63
N MET A 70 -9.89 18.19 -4.88
CA MET A 70 -10.78 17.11 -5.31
C MET A 70 -10.48 15.79 -4.55
N VAL A 71 -9.21 15.41 -4.41
CA VAL A 71 -8.79 14.23 -3.63
C VAL A 71 -9.20 14.37 -2.17
N GLU A 72 -8.99 15.54 -1.54
CA GLU A 72 -9.39 15.81 -0.16
C GLU A 72 -10.90 15.63 0.04
N ALA A 73 -11.73 16.22 -0.84
CA ALA A 73 -13.18 16.07 -0.79
C ALA A 73 -13.61 14.61 -0.92
N MET A 74 -13.02 13.86 -1.86
CA MET A 74 -13.32 12.45 -2.05
C MET A 74 -12.92 11.58 -0.85
N VAL A 75 -11.80 11.91 -0.18
CA VAL A 75 -11.40 11.22 1.07
C VAL A 75 -12.39 11.48 2.19
N ALA A 76 -12.91 12.71 2.29
CA ALA A 76 -13.97 13.05 3.24
C ALA A 76 -15.26 12.26 2.96
N ASP A 77 -15.63 12.09 1.68
CA ASP A 77 -16.77 11.26 1.26
C ASP A 77 -16.57 9.78 1.58
N ASP A 78 -15.33 9.26 1.48
CA ASP A 78 -14.97 7.90 1.91
C ASP A 78 -15.09 7.70 3.43
N GLY A 79 -15.21 8.79 4.22
CA GLY A 79 -15.56 8.81 5.64
C GLY A 79 -14.45 8.32 6.58
N TYR A 80 -13.19 8.59 6.28
CA TYR A 80 -12.06 8.39 7.19
C TYR A 80 -11.26 9.68 7.41
N GLU A 81 -10.54 9.75 8.54
CA GLU A 81 -9.78 10.91 8.94
C GLU A 81 -8.55 11.13 8.03
N ALA A 82 -8.22 12.39 7.77
CA ALA A 82 -7.04 12.77 7.00
C ALA A 82 -6.43 14.08 7.52
N GLU A 83 -5.10 14.18 7.48
CA GLU A 83 -4.32 15.39 7.75
C GLU A 83 -3.35 15.62 6.60
N TRP A 84 -3.48 16.75 5.90
CA TRP A 84 -2.76 17.03 4.68
C TRP A 84 -1.70 18.10 4.85
N THR A 85 -0.49 17.84 4.36
CA THR A 85 0.52 18.88 4.14
C THR A 85 0.26 19.49 2.77
N ILE A 86 -0.05 20.80 2.73
CA ILE A 86 -0.39 21.50 1.49
C ILE A 86 0.87 22.05 0.84
N PHE A 87 1.10 21.74 -0.44
CA PHE A 87 2.21 22.27 -1.21
C PHE A 87 1.76 23.19 -2.36
N ALA A 88 2.66 24.10 -2.77
CA ALA A 88 2.39 25.05 -3.84
C ALA A 88 2.62 24.42 -5.22
N GLY A 89 1.80 23.43 -5.57
CA GLY A 89 1.85 22.73 -6.85
C GLY A 89 0.51 22.06 -7.11
N GLU A 90 0.47 21.15 -8.07
CA GLU A 90 -0.72 20.39 -8.42
C GLU A 90 -0.54 18.91 -8.03
N THR A 91 -1.52 18.34 -7.38
CA THR A 91 -1.58 16.87 -7.18
C THR A 91 -1.72 16.20 -8.53
N ARG A 92 -0.91 15.19 -8.77
CA ARG A 92 -0.86 14.47 -10.04
C ARG A 92 -2.12 13.66 -10.32
N THR A 93 -2.36 13.36 -11.59
CA THR A 93 -3.39 12.41 -12.02
C THR A 93 -2.71 11.13 -12.54
N CYS A 94 -3.30 9.98 -12.22
CA CYS A 94 -2.96 8.70 -12.82
C CYS A 94 -4.10 8.26 -13.72
N THR A 95 -3.81 8.06 -14.99
CA THR A 95 -4.80 7.59 -15.96
C THR A 95 -4.64 6.09 -16.17
N ILE A 96 -5.70 5.33 -15.93
CA ILE A 96 -5.76 3.89 -16.10
C ILE A 96 -6.72 3.59 -17.24
N ILE A 97 -6.23 2.98 -18.30
CA ILE A 97 -7.02 2.57 -19.46
C ILE A 97 -7.12 1.04 -19.40
N ALA A 98 -8.30 0.54 -19.11
CA ALA A 98 -8.60 -0.89 -19.08
C ALA A 98 -9.30 -1.32 -20.38
N ASN A 99 -8.89 -2.45 -20.94
CA ASN A 99 -9.59 -3.07 -22.07
C ASN A 99 -10.54 -4.18 -21.59
N GLN A 100 -11.29 -4.78 -22.52
CA GLN A 100 -12.22 -5.87 -22.21
C GLN A 100 -11.53 -7.18 -21.79
N ASP A 101 -10.24 -7.36 -22.12
CA ASP A 101 -9.47 -8.56 -21.79
C ASP A 101 -8.85 -8.50 -20.38
N GLY A 102 -9.16 -7.46 -19.60
CA GLY A 102 -8.60 -7.24 -18.25
C GLY A 102 -7.16 -6.72 -18.25
N LEU A 103 -6.62 -6.34 -19.40
CA LEU A 103 -5.33 -5.67 -19.48
C LEU A 103 -5.50 -4.17 -19.22
N SER A 104 -4.59 -3.60 -18.46
CA SER A 104 -4.60 -2.17 -18.14
C SER A 104 -3.30 -1.49 -18.56
N THR A 105 -3.44 -0.33 -19.20
CA THR A 105 -2.33 0.60 -19.44
C THR A 105 -2.41 1.72 -18.41
N VAL A 106 -1.34 1.93 -17.68
CA VAL A 106 -1.29 2.94 -16.61
C VAL A 106 -0.33 4.06 -17.03
N ILE A 107 -0.85 5.29 -17.06
CA ILE A 107 -0.09 6.51 -17.32
C ILE A 107 -0.03 7.32 -16.03
N ASN A 108 1.15 7.32 -15.40
CA ASN A 108 1.39 8.02 -14.15
C ASN A 108 2.07 9.37 -14.42
N GLU A 109 1.42 10.47 -14.09
CA GLU A 109 2.10 11.75 -14.01
C GLU A 109 3.13 11.75 -12.88
N SER A 110 4.19 12.52 -13.04
CA SER A 110 5.21 12.71 -12.00
C SER A 110 4.81 13.88 -11.12
N GLY A 111 4.43 13.63 -9.87
CA GLY A 111 4.31 14.68 -8.87
C GLY A 111 5.67 15.34 -8.61
N ARG A 112 5.68 16.67 -8.43
CA ARG A 112 6.91 17.45 -8.14
C ARG A 112 6.67 18.36 -6.95
N ILE A 113 7.61 18.34 -6.01
CA ILE A 113 7.60 19.12 -4.78
C ILE A 113 8.92 19.84 -4.57
N ARG A 114 8.98 20.77 -3.62
CA ARG A 114 10.22 21.36 -3.09
C ARG A 114 10.71 20.54 -1.90
N LEU A 115 11.98 20.67 -1.57
CA LEU A 115 12.57 20.06 -0.38
C LEU A 115 11.83 20.48 0.91
N SER A 116 11.42 21.76 1.01
CA SER A 116 10.64 22.25 2.13
C SER A 116 9.28 21.58 2.29
N ASP A 117 8.63 21.18 1.19
CA ASP A 117 7.34 20.51 1.22
C ASP A 117 7.49 19.08 1.78
N TRP A 118 8.60 18.41 1.44
CA TRP A 118 8.94 17.12 2.05
C TRP A 118 9.25 17.26 3.55
N ALA A 119 10.05 18.26 3.93
CA ALA A 119 10.41 18.47 5.33
C ALA A 119 9.16 18.72 6.18
N ALA A 120 8.22 19.55 5.69
CA ALA A 120 6.95 19.81 6.35
C ALA A 120 6.13 18.52 6.53
N LEU A 121 5.98 17.71 5.47
CA LEU A 121 5.29 16.41 5.57
C LEU A 121 5.94 15.49 6.62
N ALA A 122 7.27 15.40 6.62
CA ALA A 122 7.99 14.54 7.57
C ALA A 122 7.81 14.99 9.02
N ASP A 123 7.78 16.31 9.25
CA ASP A 123 7.52 16.88 10.57
C ASP A 123 6.07 16.66 11.01
N ASP A 124 5.10 16.87 10.13
CA ASP A 124 3.68 16.60 10.40
C ASP A 124 3.46 15.12 10.76
N ILE A 125 4.08 14.19 10.02
CA ILE A 125 3.98 12.74 10.31
C ILE A 125 4.55 12.42 11.70
N CYS A 126 5.71 12.96 12.04
CA CYS A 126 6.30 12.74 13.36
C CYS A 126 5.43 13.31 14.47
N LEU A 127 4.90 14.53 14.32
CA LEU A 127 4.00 15.15 15.29
C LEU A 127 2.74 14.31 15.54
N VAL A 128 2.16 13.74 14.49
CA VAL A 128 0.98 12.87 14.60
C VAL A 128 1.35 11.51 15.22
N ALA A 129 2.53 10.98 14.91
CA ALA A 129 3.01 9.72 15.46
C ALA A 129 3.29 9.76 16.98
N GLU A 130 3.43 10.96 17.57
CA GLU A 130 3.56 11.15 19.04
C GLU A 130 2.24 10.93 19.80
N ARG A 131 1.11 10.86 19.12
CA ARG A 131 -0.19 10.67 19.78
C ARG A 131 -0.30 9.27 20.35
N ASP A 132 -0.77 9.14 21.59
CA ASP A 132 -0.87 7.87 22.36
C ASP A 132 -1.65 6.75 21.65
N GLU A 133 -2.60 7.13 20.78
CA GLU A 133 -3.40 6.15 20.03
C GLU A 133 -2.71 5.64 18.76
N VAL A 134 -1.55 6.18 18.36
CA VAL A 134 -0.82 5.79 17.17
C VAL A 134 0.29 4.80 17.53
N SER A 135 0.28 3.65 16.91
CA SER A 135 1.35 2.66 17.08
C SER A 135 1.95 2.20 15.74
N THR A 136 1.25 2.45 14.65
CA THR A 136 1.61 1.93 13.33
C THR A 136 1.59 3.04 12.28
N VAL A 137 2.68 3.15 11.52
CA VAL A 137 2.82 4.07 10.38
C VAL A 137 3.11 3.26 9.13
N CYS A 138 2.24 3.36 8.13
CA CYS A 138 2.39 2.74 6.81
C CYS A 138 2.92 3.79 5.83
N LEU A 139 4.20 3.71 5.48
CA LEU A 139 4.83 4.55 4.45
C LEU A 139 4.67 3.87 3.09
N CYS A 140 3.78 4.38 2.24
CA CYS A 140 3.32 3.68 1.06
C CYS A 140 3.56 4.48 -0.23
N GLY A 141 4.04 3.77 -1.25
CA GLY A 141 4.18 4.29 -2.61
C GLY A 141 5.55 4.89 -2.93
N SER A 142 5.58 5.61 -4.04
CA SER A 142 6.78 6.33 -4.50
C SER A 142 6.87 7.70 -3.85
N LEU A 143 8.05 8.29 -3.90
CA LEU A 143 8.23 9.69 -3.58
C LEU A 143 8.00 10.56 -4.82
N PRO A 144 7.51 11.80 -4.65
CA PRO A 144 7.44 12.79 -5.72
C PRO A 144 8.85 13.25 -6.12
N LEU A 145 8.99 13.78 -7.33
CA LEU A 145 10.24 14.42 -7.76
C LEU A 145 10.55 15.63 -6.88
N GLY A 146 11.79 15.76 -6.47
CA GLY A 146 12.24 16.81 -5.55
C GLY A 146 12.34 16.37 -4.09
N ALA A 147 11.76 15.24 -3.70
CA ALA A 147 12.05 14.63 -2.41
C ALA A 147 13.50 14.06 -2.41
N PRO A 148 14.26 14.17 -1.29
CA PRO A 148 15.59 13.61 -1.19
C PRO A 148 15.59 12.08 -1.38
N ALA A 149 16.64 11.54 -1.94
CA ALA A 149 16.76 10.08 -2.12
C ALA A 149 16.79 9.35 -0.77
N GLU A 150 17.36 9.97 0.26
CA GLU A 150 17.46 9.47 1.63
C GLU A 150 16.21 9.71 2.47
N ALA A 151 15.22 10.44 1.94
CA ALA A 151 13.99 10.79 2.65
C ALA A 151 13.31 9.62 3.39
N PRO A 152 13.18 8.40 2.80
CA PRO A 152 12.60 7.28 3.52
C PRO A 152 13.45 6.82 4.71
N PHE A 153 14.78 6.82 4.55
CA PHE A 153 15.71 6.46 5.63
C PHE A 153 15.56 7.40 6.82
N GLU A 154 15.62 8.70 6.59
CA GLU A 154 15.57 9.71 7.65
C GLU A 154 14.24 9.69 8.40
N LEU A 155 13.12 9.63 7.67
CA LEU A 155 11.79 9.57 8.29
C LEU A 155 11.61 8.28 9.12
N ILE A 156 12.00 7.12 8.58
CA ILE A 156 11.88 5.84 9.29
C ILE A 156 12.77 5.84 10.54
N ALA A 157 13.98 6.38 10.47
CA ALA A 157 14.86 6.48 11.62
C ALA A 157 14.26 7.35 12.75
N ARG A 158 13.64 8.49 12.41
CA ARG A 158 12.90 9.33 13.37
C ARG A 158 11.74 8.56 14.00
N LEU A 159 10.91 7.91 13.21
CA LEU A 159 9.74 7.15 13.69
C LEU A 159 10.15 5.95 14.55
N ASN A 160 11.23 5.23 14.18
CA ASN A 160 11.78 4.14 14.99
C ASN A 160 12.27 4.64 16.36
N ALA A 161 12.90 5.81 16.42
CA ALA A 161 13.35 6.41 17.67
C ALA A 161 12.18 6.77 18.60
N MET A 162 10.99 7.02 18.06
CA MET A 162 9.75 7.26 18.79
C MET A 162 9.02 5.97 19.18
N GLY A 163 9.52 4.80 18.78
CA GLY A 163 8.90 3.50 19.06
C GLY A 163 7.75 3.12 18.13
N ALA A 164 7.50 3.85 17.05
CA ALA A 164 6.46 3.53 16.10
C ALA A 164 6.81 2.29 15.26
N ARG A 165 5.82 1.44 14.99
CA ARG A 165 5.98 0.30 14.06
C ARG A 165 5.82 0.77 12.62
N VAL A 166 6.94 0.97 11.93
CA VAL A 166 6.93 1.47 10.55
C VAL A 166 6.82 0.30 9.57
N TRP A 167 5.78 0.33 8.74
CA TRP A 167 5.58 -0.54 7.59
C TRP A 167 5.96 0.21 6.31
N VAL A 168 6.66 -0.46 5.40
CA VAL A 168 7.06 0.13 4.12
C VAL A 168 6.50 -0.69 2.97
N ASP A 169 5.80 -0.02 2.06
CA ASP A 169 5.39 -0.53 0.75
C ASP A 169 5.88 0.43 -0.33
N SER A 170 7.08 0.21 -0.83
CA SER A 170 7.73 1.06 -1.83
C SER A 170 8.53 0.23 -2.82
N SER A 171 9.22 0.88 -3.75
CA SER A 171 9.97 0.19 -4.80
C SER A 171 11.27 0.92 -5.13
N LYS A 172 12.15 0.25 -5.89
CA LYS A 172 13.41 0.81 -6.42
C LYS A 172 14.29 1.40 -5.31
N THR A 173 14.94 2.54 -5.59
CA THR A 173 15.85 3.22 -4.66
C THR A 173 15.19 3.62 -3.34
N HIS A 174 13.90 3.97 -3.35
CA HIS A 174 13.17 4.33 -2.13
C HIS A 174 13.04 3.14 -1.18
N LEU A 175 12.79 1.94 -1.72
CA LEU A 175 12.74 0.71 -0.93
C LEU A 175 14.12 0.37 -0.35
N THR A 176 15.19 0.42 -1.16
CA THR A 176 16.54 0.11 -0.68
C THR A 176 17.02 1.08 0.41
N ASN A 177 16.67 2.36 0.31
CA ASN A 177 16.98 3.33 1.36
C ASN A 177 16.12 3.11 2.62
N ALA A 178 14.83 2.78 2.46
CA ALA A 178 13.95 2.45 3.58
C ALA A 178 14.46 1.22 4.38
N ILE A 179 14.91 0.17 3.69
CA ILE A 179 15.45 -1.05 4.34
C ILE A 179 16.66 -0.73 5.24
N LYS A 180 17.53 0.19 4.83
CA LYS A 180 18.71 0.60 5.63
C LYS A 180 18.32 1.16 7.01
N ALA A 181 17.14 1.77 7.13
CA ALA A 181 16.61 2.29 8.38
C ALA A 181 15.97 1.22 9.27
N LYS A 182 15.97 -0.04 8.84
CA LYS A 182 15.44 -1.20 9.59
C LYS A 182 13.98 -0.97 10.05
N PRO A 183 13.03 -0.79 9.12
CA PRO A 183 11.63 -0.63 9.49
C PRO A 183 11.12 -1.90 10.20
N PHE A 184 10.05 -1.76 10.97
CA PHE A 184 9.41 -2.92 11.59
C PHE A 184 9.01 -3.97 10.55
N ALA A 185 8.40 -3.54 9.43
CA ALA A 185 7.99 -4.47 8.37
C ALA A 185 8.13 -3.88 6.98
N ILE A 186 8.32 -4.75 6.01
CA ILE A 186 8.20 -4.42 4.59
C ILE A 186 7.16 -5.33 3.92
N LYS A 187 6.37 -4.74 3.03
CA LYS A 187 5.52 -5.48 2.10
C LYS A 187 5.96 -5.15 0.69
N VAL A 188 6.29 -6.18 -0.06
CA VAL A 188 6.81 -6.10 -1.42
C VAL A 188 6.20 -7.20 -2.29
N ASN A 189 6.37 -7.11 -3.61
CA ASN A 189 6.15 -8.23 -4.51
C ASN A 189 7.48 -8.93 -4.87
N ARG A 190 7.39 -10.06 -5.59
CA ARG A 190 8.58 -10.85 -6.01
C ARG A 190 9.59 -10.00 -6.80
N GLN A 191 9.12 -9.12 -7.67
CA GLN A 191 10.00 -8.28 -8.51
C GLN A 191 10.67 -7.18 -7.70
N GLU A 192 9.96 -6.56 -6.77
CA GLU A 192 10.48 -5.50 -5.91
C GLU A 192 11.57 -6.00 -4.97
N ILE A 193 11.38 -7.15 -4.31
CA ILE A 193 12.41 -7.73 -3.43
C ILE A 193 13.62 -8.23 -4.24
N ALA A 194 13.40 -8.82 -5.41
CA ALA A 194 14.47 -9.23 -6.32
C ALA A 194 15.34 -8.04 -6.75
N ALA A 195 14.69 -6.94 -7.17
CA ALA A 195 15.36 -5.71 -7.58
C ALA A 195 16.09 -5.04 -6.41
N ALA A 196 15.49 -5.01 -5.21
CA ALA A 196 16.10 -4.40 -4.02
C ALA A 196 17.38 -5.11 -3.58
N LEU A 197 17.45 -6.43 -3.77
CA LEU A 197 18.61 -7.24 -3.40
C LEU A 197 19.57 -7.51 -4.56
N GLY A 198 19.21 -7.15 -5.78
CA GLY A 198 20.03 -7.41 -6.98
C GLY A 198 20.16 -8.91 -7.30
N ILE A 199 19.11 -9.70 -7.06
CA ILE A 199 19.10 -11.17 -7.24
C ILE A 199 17.93 -11.64 -8.09
N GLU A 200 18.05 -12.83 -8.66
CA GLU A 200 16.95 -13.52 -9.33
C GLU A 200 16.22 -14.44 -8.35
N LEU A 201 14.88 -14.48 -8.40
CA LEU A 201 14.04 -15.31 -7.55
C LEU A 201 13.17 -16.24 -8.43
N LYS A 202 13.50 -17.52 -8.47
CA LYS A 202 12.80 -18.52 -9.29
C LYS A 202 11.78 -19.33 -8.50
N THR A 203 12.10 -19.65 -7.27
CA THR A 203 11.32 -20.56 -6.41
C THR A 203 10.79 -19.85 -5.16
N ALA A 204 9.82 -20.46 -4.49
CA ALA A 204 9.38 -20.00 -3.16
C ALA A 204 10.53 -20.06 -2.13
N GLY A 205 11.44 -21.02 -2.25
CA GLY A 205 12.63 -21.10 -1.42
C GLY A 205 13.55 -19.90 -1.57
N ASP A 206 13.75 -19.42 -2.80
CA ASP A 206 14.57 -18.22 -3.06
C ASP A 206 13.93 -16.99 -2.42
N ILE A 207 12.59 -16.87 -2.47
CA ILE A 207 11.86 -15.76 -1.86
C ILE A 207 12.01 -15.78 -0.33
N ILE A 208 11.89 -16.97 0.28
CA ILE A 208 12.09 -17.14 1.72
C ILE A 208 13.53 -16.77 2.11
N ALA A 209 14.52 -17.23 1.35
CA ALA A 209 15.93 -16.89 1.59
C ALA A 209 16.19 -15.37 1.48
N ALA A 210 15.61 -14.72 0.47
CA ALA A 210 15.67 -13.27 0.32
C ALA A 210 15.04 -12.52 1.50
N ALA A 211 13.85 -12.96 1.94
CA ALA A 211 13.18 -12.39 3.11
C ALA A 211 13.99 -12.57 4.39
N ARG A 212 14.59 -13.75 4.61
CA ARG A 212 15.48 -14.03 5.74
C ARG A 212 16.73 -13.16 5.75
N ARG A 213 17.29 -12.84 4.58
CA ARG A 213 18.41 -11.90 4.48
C ARG A 213 18.02 -10.52 5.01
N LEU A 214 16.84 -10.00 4.62
CA LEU A 214 16.34 -8.72 5.12
C LEU A 214 16.06 -8.74 6.63
N ILE A 215 15.61 -9.86 7.17
CA ILE A 215 15.41 -10.05 8.61
C ILE A 215 16.77 -10.04 9.34
N ALA A 216 17.77 -10.72 8.81
CA ALA A 216 19.13 -10.68 9.37
C ALA A 216 19.74 -9.26 9.33
N ASP A 217 19.36 -8.45 8.34
CA ASP A 217 19.75 -7.03 8.24
C ASP A 217 18.96 -6.11 9.18
N GLY A 218 17.97 -6.63 9.92
CA GLY A 218 17.27 -5.93 11.01
C GLY A 218 15.79 -5.58 10.76
N VAL A 219 15.19 -6.00 9.65
CA VAL A 219 13.73 -5.93 9.45
C VAL A 219 13.07 -7.03 10.27
N SER A 220 12.01 -6.73 11.02
CA SER A 220 11.37 -7.74 11.90
C SER A 220 10.38 -8.65 11.15
N LEU A 221 9.79 -8.19 10.06
CA LEU A 221 8.75 -8.88 9.32
C LEU A 221 8.79 -8.53 7.83
N VAL A 222 8.74 -9.55 6.98
CA VAL A 222 8.71 -9.40 5.51
C VAL A 222 7.45 -10.08 4.96
N VAL A 223 6.65 -9.32 4.20
CA VAL A 223 5.50 -9.85 3.46
C VAL A 223 5.80 -9.77 1.97
N VAL A 224 5.70 -10.89 1.27
CA VAL A 224 5.90 -10.95 -0.18
C VAL A 224 4.61 -11.40 -0.86
N SER A 225 4.00 -10.51 -1.64
CA SER A 225 2.83 -10.83 -2.45
C SER A 225 3.22 -11.63 -3.69
N LEU A 226 2.43 -12.65 -4.02
CA LEU A 226 2.67 -13.62 -5.08
C LEU A 226 1.54 -13.61 -6.15
N GLY A 227 0.78 -12.53 -6.25
CA GLY A 227 -0.38 -12.43 -7.13
C GLY A 227 -1.43 -13.49 -6.81
N ALA A 228 -1.86 -14.26 -7.80
CA ALA A 228 -2.88 -15.30 -7.65
C ALA A 228 -2.46 -16.44 -6.70
N GLU A 229 -1.16 -16.61 -6.43
CA GLU A 229 -0.65 -17.60 -5.48
C GLU A 229 -0.79 -17.16 -4.01
N GLY A 230 -1.22 -15.91 -3.76
CA GLY A 230 -1.43 -15.34 -2.42
C GLY A 230 -0.23 -14.57 -1.90
N ALA A 231 0.26 -14.89 -0.69
CA ALA A 231 1.40 -14.19 -0.10
C ALA A 231 2.17 -15.05 0.90
N LEU A 232 3.46 -14.73 1.07
CA LEU A 232 4.32 -15.23 2.12
C LEU A 232 4.52 -14.17 3.20
N LEU A 233 4.56 -14.59 4.45
CA LEU A 233 4.95 -13.79 5.61
C LEU A 233 6.10 -14.50 6.29
N VAL A 234 7.21 -13.80 6.48
CA VAL A 234 8.43 -14.35 7.07
C VAL A 234 8.89 -13.47 8.22
N THR A 235 9.19 -14.11 9.35
CA THR A 235 9.85 -13.52 10.51
C THR A 235 11.03 -14.40 10.92
N GLU A 236 11.76 -14.04 11.96
CA GLU A 236 12.82 -14.90 12.52
C GLU A 236 12.31 -16.30 12.91
N ARG A 237 11.05 -16.41 13.38
CA ARG A 237 10.49 -17.65 13.99
C ARG A 237 9.36 -18.28 13.21
N LEU A 238 8.82 -17.61 12.21
CA LEU A 238 7.62 -18.05 11.50
C LEU A 238 7.74 -17.82 10.01
N ILE A 239 7.40 -18.84 9.24
CA ILE A 239 7.08 -18.75 7.82
C ILE A 239 5.61 -19.11 7.69
N ALA A 240 4.82 -18.23 7.09
CA ALA A 240 3.43 -18.50 6.79
C ALA A 240 3.14 -18.24 5.30
N LYS A 241 2.39 -19.14 4.67
CA LYS A 241 1.86 -18.97 3.32
C LYS A 241 0.35 -18.82 3.39
N GLY A 242 -0.15 -17.72 2.85
CA GLY A 242 -1.58 -17.51 2.65
C GLY A 242 -1.97 -17.83 1.21
N THR A 243 -2.97 -18.68 1.03
CA THR A 243 -3.47 -19.09 -0.29
C THR A 243 -4.93 -18.66 -0.46
N PRO A 244 -5.25 -17.83 -1.47
CA PRO A 244 -6.61 -17.38 -1.74
C PRO A 244 -7.44 -18.49 -2.39
N PRO A 245 -8.78 -18.40 -2.39
CA PRO A 245 -9.59 -19.17 -3.31
C PRO A 245 -9.34 -18.75 -4.76
N ALA A 246 -9.61 -19.64 -5.72
CA ALA A 246 -9.60 -19.28 -7.12
C ALA A 246 -10.74 -18.29 -7.43
N ILE A 247 -10.42 -17.23 -8.16
CA ILE A 247 -11.35 -16.19 -8.60
C ILE A 247 -11.12 -15.85 -10.07
N GLN A 248 -12.08 -15.17 -10.68
CA GLN A 248 -11.88 -14.48 -11.95
C GLN A 248 -11.74 -12.97 -11.64
N PRO A 249 -10.53 -12.39 -11.76
CA PRO A 249 -10.30 -11.00 -11.41
C PRO A 249 -10.95 -10.06 -12.43
N VAL A 250 -11.49 -8.93 -11.93
CA VAL A 250 -11.96 -7.79 -12.72
C VAL A 250 -10.84 -6.77 -12.86
N ASP A 251 -10.23 -6.39 -11.74
CA ASP A 251 -9.12 -5.43 -11.68
C ASP A 251 -8.17 -5.76 -10.52
N PRO A 252 -6.94 -6.22 -10.79
CA PRO A 252 -5.98 -6.55 -9.74
C PRO A 252 -5.24 -5.33 -9.16
N ILE A 253 -5.47 -4.12 -9.69
CA ILE A 253 -4.82 -2.90 -9.18
C ILE A 253 -5.20 -2.70 -7.71
N ALA A 254 -4.26 -2.21 -6.91
CA ALA A 254 -4.37 -2.04 -5.45
C ALA A 254 -4.58 -3.33 -4.62
N SER A 255 -4.58 -4.54 -5.20
CA SER A 255 -4.69 -5.78 -4.40
C SER A 255 -3.53 -5.93 -3.41
N GLY A 256 -2.33 -5.46 -3.76
CA GLY A 256 -1.19 -5.39 -2.84
C GLY A 256 -1.39 -4.42 -1.69
N ASP A 257 -2.06 -3.29 -1.94
CA ASP A 257 -2.37 -2.28 -0.91
C ASP A 257 -3.44 -2.81 0.04
N CYS A 258 -4.45 -3.52 -0.49
CA CYS A 258 -5.48 -4.19 0.30
C CYS A 258 -4.92 -5.36 1.13
N LEU A 259 -3.94 -6.13 0.58
CA LEU A 259 -3.19 -7.12 1.35
C LEU A 259 -2.51 -6.47 2.56
N HIS A 260 -1.81 -5.35 2.34
CA HIS A 260 -1.16 -4.58 3.41
C HIS A 260 -2.18 -4.13 4.46
N ALA A 261 -3.27 -3.49 4.01
CA ALA A 261 -4.35 -3.01 4.88
C ALA A 261 -4.94 -4.12 5.75
N GLY A 262 -5.24 -5.29 5.17
CA GLY A 262 -5.77 -6.43 5.91
C GLY A 262 -4.84 -6.94 6.99
N ILE A 263 -3.52 -6.98 6.71
CA ILE A 263 -2.52 -7.40 7.70
C ILE A 263 -2.45 -6.40 8.86
N VAL A 264 -2.27 -5.12 8.58
CA VAL A 264 -2.10 -4.11 9.63
C VAL A 264 -3.38 -3.93 10.47
N THR A 265 -4.56 -4.00 9.85
CA THR A 265 -5.84 -3.97 10.56
C THR A 265 -5.98 -5.14 11.52
N ALA A 266 -5.66 -6.35 11.06
CA ALA A 266 -5.74 -7.54 11.89
C ALA A 266 -4.73 -7.50 13.05
N LEU A 267 -3.53 -6.97 12.83
CA LEU A 267 -2.52 -6.80 13.90
C LEU A 267 -2.95 -5.74 14.91
N ALA A 268 -3.51 -4.62 14.47
CA ALA A 268 -4.07 -3.58 15.37
C ALA A 268 -5.25 -4.10 16.21
N ASP A 269 -6.01 -5.06 15.69
CA ASP A 269 -7.04 -5.81 16.43
C ASP A 269 -6.45 -6.92 17.35
N GLY A 270 -5.14 -7.02 17.50
CA GLY A 270 -4.47 -8.01 18.34
C GLY A 270 -4.46 -9.44 17.80
N LYS A 271 -4.73 -9.65 16.51
CA LYS A 271 -4.65 -10.97 15.89
C LYS A 271 -3.19 -11.37 15.67
N GLY A 272 -2.87 -12.65 15.86
CA GLY A 272 -1.53 -13.18 15.58
C GLY A 272 -1.21 -13.18 14.08
N LEU A 273 0.09 -13.25 13.75
CA LEU A 273 0.64 -13.10 12.39
C LEU A 273 -0.03 -13.99 11.32
N ALA A 274 -0.30 -15.26 11.62
CA ALA A 274 -0.97 -16.16 10.69
C ALA A 274 -2.40 -15.70 10.35
N LYS A 275 -3.16 -15.24 11.37
CA LYS A 275 -4.50 -14.67 11.16
C LYS A 275 -4.42 -13.34 10.41
N ALA A 276 -3.41 -12.52 10.68
CA ALA A 276 -3.19 -11.26 10.00
C ALA A 276 -2.88 -11.49 8.51
N LEU A 277 -2.02 -12.45 8.18
CA LEU A 277 -1.77 -12.84 6.79
C LEU A 277 -3.06 -13.31 6.09
N ARG A 278 -3.90 -14.10 6.78
CA ARG A 278 -5.19 -14.55 6.24
C ARG A 278 -6.09 -13.37 5.88
N TRP A 279 -6.18 -12.37 6.76
CA TRP A 279 -6.91 -11.13 6.51
C TRP A 279 -6.35 -10.38 5.31
N GLY A 280 -5.04 -10.23 5.23
CA GLY A 280 -4.39 -9.56 4.10
C GLY A 280 -4.67 -10.25 2.78
N VAL A 281 -4.46 -11.57 2.70
CA VAL A 281 -4.71 -12.34 1.48
C VAL A 281 -6.19 -12.23 1.07
N ALA A 282 -7.11 -12.32 2.01
CA ALA A 282 -8.53 -12.17 1.73
C ALA A 282 -8.87 -10.77 1.20
N ALA A 283 -8.31 -9.71 1.81
CA ALA A 283 -8.53 -8.33 1.39
C ALA A 283 -7.96 -8.05 -0.01
N GLY A 284 -6.74 -8.53 -0.30
CA GLY A 284 -6.16 -8.42 -1.65
C GLY A 284 -6.95 -9.20 -2.70
N THR A 285 -7.50 -10.35 -2.33
CA THR A 285 -8.30 -11.19 -3.24
C THR A 285 -9.65 -10.57 -3.54
N VAL A 286 -10.38 -10.08 -2.53
CA VAL A 286 -11.69 -9.46 -2.75
C VAL A 286 -11.56 -8.18 -3.55
N ASN A 287 -10.49 -7.39 -3.36
CA ASN A 287 -10.23 -6.21 -4.17
C ASN A 287 -10.19 -6.52 -5.66
N ALA A 288 -9.55 -7.61 -6.05
CA ALA A 288 -9.42 -8.00 -7.46
C ALA A 288 -10.76 -8.32 -8.15
N LEU A 289 -11.86 -8.44 -7.42
CA LEU A 289 -13.22 -8.65 -7.94
C LEU A 289 -13.96 -7.35 -8.25
N TYR A 290 -13.36 -6.18 -7.98
CA TYR A 290 -13.95 -4.86 -8.16
C TYR A 290 -13.07 -3.97 -9.02
N ALA A 291 -13.67 -3.11 -9.83
CA ALA A 291 -12.93 -2.06 -10.52
C ALA A 291 -12.62 -0.90 -9.55
N GLY A 292 -11.41 -0.37 -9.66
CA GLY A 292 -10.91 0.70 -8.79
C GLY A 292 -10.32 0.18 -7.46
N GLY A 293 -9.31 0.90 -6.96
CA GLY A 293 -8.58 0.49 -5.77
C GLY A 293 -9.43 0.55 -4.49
N ALA A 294 -9.48 -0.56 -3.75
CA ALA A 294 -10.16 -0.71 -2.47
C ALA A 294 -11.65 -0.32 -2.50
N GLN A 295 -12.40 -0.87 -3.46
CA GLN A 295 -13.84 -0.61 -3.65
C GLN A 295 -14.74 -1.82 -3.31
N PHE A 296 -14.28 -2.73 -2.45
CA PHE A 296 -15.00 -3.94 -2.08
C PHE A 296 -15.92 -3.74 -0.86
N SER A 297 -16.89 -4.66 -0.65
CA SER A 297 -17.71 -4.67 0.56
C SER A 297 -17.13 -5.55 1.67
N TYR A 298 -17.44 -5.22 2.93
CA TYR A 298 -17.01 -6.02 4.09
C TYR A 298 -17.63 -7.43 4.08
N GLU A 299 -18.87 -7.58 3.63
CA GLU A 299 -19.56 -8.86 3.51
C GLU A 299 -18.83 -9.79 2.54
N HIS A 300 -18.46 -9.27 1.36
CA HIS A 300 -17.72 -10.04 0.38
C HIS A 300 -16.30 -10.39 0.86
N PHE A 301 -15.64 -9.44 1.58
CA PHE A 301 -14.38 -9.75 2.26
C PHE A 301 -14.53 -10.94 3.23
N GLN A 302 -15.60 -10.98 4.03
CA GLN A 302 -15.82 -12.10 4.96
C GLN A 302 -16.03 -13.43 4.26
N GLU A 303 -16.68 -13.44 3.08
CA GLU A 303 -16.83 -14.65 2.28
C GLU A 303 -15.48 -15.18 1.77
N ILE A 304 -14.62 -14.30 1.24
CA ILE A 304 -13.29 -14.66 0.79
C ILE A 304 -12.42 -15.10 1.97
N LEU A 305 -12.52 -14.41 3.11
CA LEU A 305 -11.77 -14.75 4.32
C LEU A 305 -12.07 -16.18 4.79
N ARG A 306 -13.34 -16.62 4.76
CA ARG A 306 -13.69 -18.01 5.13
C ARG A 306 -13.01 -19.05 4.23
N LYS A 307 -12.81 -18.74 2.95
CA LYS A 307 -12.21 -19.62 1.94
C LYS A 307 -10.67 -19.54 1.87
N THR A 308 -10.07 -18.49 2.42
CA THR A 308 -8.61 -18.29 2.44
C THR A 308 -7.94 -19.25 3.41
N ARG A 309 -6.88 -19.94 2.98
CA ARG A 309 -6.11 -20.91 3.77
C ARG A 309 -4.78 -20.34 4.21
N ILE A 310 -4.28 -20.83 5.34
CA ILE A 310 -2.95 -20.49 5.87
C ILE A 310 -2.23 -21.78 6.21
N ASP A 311 -1.03 -21.90 5.71
CA ASP A 311 -0.06 -22.92 6.08
C ASP A 311 1.08 -22.25 6.84
N THR A 312 1.51 -22.85 7.95
CA THR A 312 2.59 -22.29 8.80
C THR A 312 3.68 -23.32 9.03
N HIS A 313 4.91 -22.84 9.01
CA HIS A 313 6.10 -23.64 9.33
C HIS A 313 6.95 -22.86 10.32
N SER A 314 7.62 -23.56 11.24
CA SER A 314 8.68 -22.97 12.05
C SER A 314 9.83 -22.53 11.13
N ALA A 315 10.38 -21.36 11.36
CA ALA A 315 11.44 -20.78 10.55
C ALA A 315 12.80 -21.42 10.82
#